data_7f900e2e63c98c34c981703cb41f4e06
#
_entry.id   7f900e2e63c98c34c981703cb41f4e06
#
_cell.length_a   1.000
_cell.length_b   1.000
_cell.length_c   1.000
_cell.angle_alpha   90.00
_cell.angle_beta   90.00
_cell.angle_gamma   90.00
#
_symmetry.space_group_name_H-M   'P 1'
#
loop_
_entity.id
_entity.type
_entity.pdbx_description
1 polymer ?
#
loop_
_entity_poly.entity_id
_entity_poly.type
_entity_poly.pdbx_seq_one_letter_code
_entity_poly.pdbx_strand_id
1 'polypeptide(L)'
;LMIGSVTSLGQASVKTGLAEWLVQATMSGITDWPLFWLIAFISLLTVLIHLPLPIAPVVNAVLIPPIAALALSMGIDPVILVLPVAFTASCAFLLPLDAVPLITYAKGYYRMWDMLKPGIILSFAWIIIMTVLMIWIAPRVQLY
;
A
#
# COMPACT_ATOMS: atom_id res chain seq x y z
N LEU A 1 13.28 -7.15 17.86
CA LEU A 1 13.25 -8.30 16.91
C LEU A 1 12.39 -8.01 15.69
N MET A 2 11.13 -7.53 15.82
CA MET A 2 10.25 -7.26 14.67
C MET A 2 10.81 -6.19 13.71
N ILE A 3 11.33 -5.07 14.21
CA ILE A 3 11.89 -4.00 13.35
C ILE A 3 13.11 -4.49 12.57
N GLY A 4 13.98 -5.29 13.21
CA GLY A 4 15.15 -5.85 12.54
C GLY A 4 14.81 -6.87 11.45
N SER A 5 13.78 -7.71 11.65
CA SER A 5 13.35 -8.67 10.61
C SER A 5 12.67 -7.97 9.43
N VAL A 6 11.89 -6.92 9.67
CA VAL A 6 11.25 -6.13 8.61
C VAL A 6 12.30 -5.37 7.76
N THR A 7 13.29 -4.75 8.39
CA THR A 7 14.41 -4.11 7.67
C THR A 7 15.26 -5.12 6.90
N SER A 8 15.49 -6.30 7.46
CA SER A 8 16.22 -7.38 6.76
C SER A 8 15.46 -7.90 5.55
N LEU A 9 14.14 -8.05 5.66
CA LEU A 9 13.28 -8.47 4.54
C LEU A 9 13.25 -7.42 3.42
N GLY A 10 13.15 -6.15 3.78
CA GLY A 10 13.21 -5.04 2.83
C GLY A 10 14.55 -4.99 2.10
N GLN A 11 15.66 -5.12 2.84
CA GLN A 11 17.01 -5.19 2.24
C GLN A 11 17.21 -6.45 1.38
N ALA A 12 16.67 -7.59 1.78
CA ALA A 12 16.71 -8.81 0.98
C ALA A 12 15.92 -8.64 -0.33
N SER A 13 14.74 -8.01 -0.30
CA SER A 13 13.93 -7.73 -1.49
C SER A 13 14.67 -6.84 -2.49
N VAL A 14 15.41 -5.84 -2.02
CA VAL A 14 16.24 -4.98 -2.88
C VAL A 14 17.44 -5.75 -3.42
N LYS A 15 18.14 -6.51 -2.56
CA LYS A 15 19.34 -7.28 -2.97
C LYS A 15 19.06 -8.45 -3.91
N THR A 16 17.88 -9.04 -3.82
CA THR A 16 17.47 -10.17 -4.69
C THR A 16 16.87 -9.71 -6.03
N GLY A 17 16.73 -8.39 -6.26
CA GLY A 17 16.08 -7.86 -7.45
C GLY A 17 14.56 -8.10 -7.47
N LEU A 18 13.99 -8.59 -6.36
CA LEU A 18 12.54 -8.81 -6.25
C LEU A 18 11.77 -7.49 -6.38
N ALA A 19 12.31 -6.42 -5.82
CA ALA A 19 11.74 -5.09 -5.91
C ALA A 19 11.70 -4.61 -7.37
N GLU A 20 12.81 -4.74 -8.10
CA GLU A 20 12.91 -4.38 -9.52
C GLU A 20 12.03 -5.29 -10.39
N TRP A 21 12.00 -6.59 -10.08
CA TRP A 21 11.13 -7.53 -10.79
C TRP A 21 9.64 -7.19 -10.60
N LEU A 22 9.21 -6.86 -9.38
CA LEU A 22 7.85 -6.43 -9.10
C LEU A 22 7.49 -5.14 -9.85
N VAL A 23 8.42 -4.18 -9.90
CA VAL A 23 8.25 -2.95 -10.67
C VAL A 23 8.11 -3.27 -12.16
N GLN A 24 8.99 -4.12 -12.71
CA GLN A 24 8.94 -4.49 -14.11
C GLN A 24 7.70 -5.32 -14.46
N ALA A 25 7.32 -6.26 -13.61
CA ALA A 25 6.19 -7.15 -13.87
C ALA A 25 4.81 -6.47 -13.73
N THR A 26 4.70 -5.54 -12.78
CA THR A 26 3.41 -4.86 -12.48
C THR A 26 3.33 -3.45 -13.04
N MET A 27 4.46 -2.80 -13.30
CA MET A 27 4.52 -1.36 -13.60
C MET A 27 5.13 -1.04 -14.97
N SER A 28 5.51 -2.05 -15.78
CA SER A 28 5.90 -1.84 -17.17
C SER A 28 4.69 -1.31 -17.96
N GLY A 29 4.72 -0.02 -18.31
CA GLY A 29 3.63 0.67 -19.01
C GLY A 29 2.82 1.66 -18.16
N ILE A 30 3.14 1.82 -16.88
CA ILE A 30 2.44 2.75 -15.97
C ILE A 30 3.18 4.10 -15.88
N THR A 31 4.40 4.18 -16.38
CA THR A 31 5.22 5.41 -16.36
C THR A 31 4.58 6.59 -17.07
N ASP A 32 3.69 6.35 -18.04
CA ASP A 32 2.98 7.39 -18.79
C ASP A 32 1.62 7.76 -18.17
N TRP A 33 1.26 7.16 -17.05
CA TRP A 33 -0.02 7.41 -16.41
C TRP A 33 0.00 8.75 -15.67
N PRO A 34 -1.11 9.51 -15.71
CA PRO A 34 -1.25 10.70 -14.87
C PRO A 34 -1.15 10.30 -13.39
N LEU A 35 -0.53 11.16 -12.59
CA LEU A 35 -0.24 10.94 -11.17
C LEU A 35 -1.46 10.45 -10.37
N PHE A 36 -2.66 10.92 -10.74
CA PHE A 36 -3.91 10.49 -10.12
C PHE A 36 -4.11 8.96 -10.22
N TRP A 37 -4.01 8.41 -11.42
CA TRP A 37 -4.21 6.97 -11.64
C TRP A 37 -3.09 6.13 -11.04
N LEU A 38 -1.88 6.67 -11.03
CA LEU A 38 -0.72 6.02 -10.42
C LEU A 38 -0.91 5.85 -8.91
N ILE A 39 -1.30 6.91 -8.19
CA ILE A 39 -1.56 6.86 -6.75
C ILE A 39 -2.74 5.93 -6.44
N ALA A 40 -3.82 6.01 -7.22
CA ALA A 40 -4.99 5.14 -7.04
C ALA A 40 -4.62 3.66 -7.24
N PHE A 41 -3.83 3.34 -8.27
CA PHE A 41 -3.37 1.99 -8.54
C PHE A 41 -2.44 1.45 -7.44
N ILE A 42 -1.48 2.25 -6.99
CA ILE A 42 -0.57 1.86 -5.90
C ILE A 42 -1.34 1.62 -4.60
N SER A 43 -2.32 2.47 -4.29
CA SER A 43 -3.20 2.28 -3.13
C SER A 43 -4.04 1.01 -3.25
N LEU A 44 -4.61 0.73 -4.42
CA LEU A 44 -5.34 -0.50 -4.69
C LEU A 44 -4.44 -1.73 -4.55
N LEU A 45 -3.24 -1.69 -5.14
CA LEU A 45 -2.24 -2.75 -5.03
C LEU A 45 -1.89 -3.01 -3.55
N THR A 46 -1.72 -1.97 -2.75
CA THR A 46 -1.44 -2.08 -1.31
C THR A 46 -2.57 -2.79 -0.58
N VAL A 47 -3.83 -2.46 -0.87
CA VAL A 47 -5.01 -3.14 -0.30
C VAL A 47 -5.03 -4.61 -0.68
N LEU A 48 -4.72 -4.95 -1.93
CA LEU A 48 -4.70 -6.35 -2.41
C LEU A 48 -3.58 -7.16 -1.77
N ILE A 49 -2.38 -6.58 -1.66
CA ILE A 49 -1.23 -7.24 -1.00
C ILE A 49 -1.46 -7.40 0.50
N HIS A 50 -2.24 -6.53 1.11
CA HIS A 50 -2.61 -6.66 2.52
C HIS A 50 -3.46 -7.92 2.81
N LEU A 51 -4.17 -8.47 1.82
CA LEU A 51 -4.96 -9.69 2.00
C LEU A 51 -4.11 -10.93 2.34
N PRO A 52 -3.05 -11.28 1.58
CA PRO A 52 -2.17 -12.39 1.94
C PRO A 52 -1.16 -12.04 3.04
N LEU A 53 -0.87 -10.76 3.28
CA LEU A 53 0.09 -10.28 4.26
C LEU A 53 -0.58 -9.34 5.27
N PRO A 54 -1.36 -9.85 6.25
CA PRO A 54 -2.21 -9.03 7.11
C PRO A 54 -1.42 -8.33 8.23
N ILE A 55 -0.25 -7.80 7.92
CA ILE A 55 0.63 -7.09 8.86
C ILE A 55 1.18 -5.85 8.17
N ALA A 56 0.69 -4.67 8.54
CA ALA A 56 1.07 -3.40 7.92
C ALA A 56 2.60 -3.16 7.80
N PRO A 57 3.44 -3.40 8.82
CA PRO A 57 4.88 -3.27 8.68
C PRO A 57 5.50 -4.18 7.60
N VAL A 58 4.94 -5.38 7.38
CA VAL A 58 5.43 -6.31 6.35
C VAL A 58 5.06 -5.80 4.96
N VAL A 59 3.81 -5.37 4.78
CA VAL A 59 3.35 -4.75 3.52
C VAL A 59 4.21 -3.55 3.17
N ASN A 60 4.47 -2.66 4.14
CA ASN A 60 5.34 -1.50 3.94
C ASN A 60 6.77 -1.90 3.58
N ALA A 61 7.34 -2.90 4.22
CA ALA A 61 8.69 -3.37 3.93
C ALA A 61 8.84 -3.95 2.51
N VAL A 62 7.78 -4.58 2.00
CA VAL A 62 7.78 -5.17 0.67
C VAL A 62 7.51 -4.12 -0.42
N LEU A 63 6.57 -3.19 -0.19
CA LEU A 63 6.11 -2.25 -1.21
C LEU A 63 6.88 -0.94 -1.27
N ILE A 64 7.35 -0.41 -0.14
CA ILE A 64 8.00 0.91 -0.11
C ILE A 64 9.27 0.95 -0.98
N PRO A 65 10.21 -0.01 -0.89
CA PRO A 65 11.42 0.05 -1.70
C PRO A 65 11.16 0.10 -3.22
N PRO A 66 10.36 -0.81 -3.80
CA PRO A 66 10.11 -0.77 -5.24
C PRO A 66 9.34 0.47 -5.69
N ILE A 67 8.40 0.96 -4.87
CA ILE A 67 7.62 2.16 -5.19
C ILE A 67 8.47 3.42 -5.09
N ALA A 68 9.38 3.50 -4.12
CA ALA A 68 10.34 4.59 -4.05
C ALA A 68 11.29 4.59 -5.25
N ALA A 69 11.77 3.43 -5.69
CA ALA A 69 12.59 3.29 -6.88
C ALA A 69 11.82 3.72 -8.16
N LEU A 70 10.55 3.35 -8.26
CA LEU A 70 9.68 3.79 -9.35
C LEU A 70 9.53 5.32 -9.37
N ALA A 71 9.25 5.94 -8.22
CA ALA A 71 9.11 7.40 -8.12
C ALA A 71 10.39 8.12 -8.61
N LEU A 72 11.56 7.64 -8.16
CA LEU A 72 12.85 8.17 -8.59
C LEU A 72 13.07 8.02 -10.10
N SER A 73 12.68 6.89 -10.69
CA SER A 73 12.80 6.66 -12.13
C SER A 73 11.91 7.59 -12.96
N MET A 74 10.80 8.03 -12.37
CA MET A 74 9.87 8.99 -12.99
C MET A 74 10.23 10.46 -12.71
N GLY A 75 11.28 10.72 -11.92
CA GLY A 75 11.66 12.07 -11.50
C GLY A 75 10.68 12.73 -10.52
N ILE A 76 9.88 11.90 -9.81
CA ILE A 76 8.90 12.34 -8.81
C ILE A 76 9.49 12.11 -7.42
N ASP A 77 9.19 13.00 -6.46
CA ASP A 77 9.60 12.78 -5.07
C ASP A 77 9.00 11.47 -4.55
N PRO A 78 9.83 10.54 -4.03
CA PRO A 78 9.37 9.24 -3.53
C PRO A 78 8.27 9.35 -2.47
N VAL A 79 8.25 10.42 -1.69
CA VAL A 79 7.25 10.66 -0.63
C VAL A 79 5.84 10.67 -1.19
N ILE A 80 5.63 11.17 -2.41
CA ILE A 80 4.30 11.26 -3.05
C ILE A 80 3.67 9.88 -3.26
N LEU A 81 4.49 8.88 -3.60
CA LEU A 81 4.01 7.52 -3.85
C LEU A 81 4.12 6.62 -2.61
N VAL A 82 5.09 6.88 -1.73
CA VAL A 82 5.33 6.08 -0.52
C VAL A 82 4.30 6.37 0.58
N LEU A 83 3.90 7.63 0.77
CA LEU A 83 2.90 7.99 1.78
C LEU A 83 1.57 7.27 1.59
N PRO A 84 0.96 7.21 0.39
CA PRO A 84 -0.25 6.42 0.16
C PRO A 84 -0.10 4.96 0.57
N VAL A 85 1.04 4.33 0.29
CA VAL A 85 1.33 2.96 0.70
C VAL A 85 1.34 2.83 2.21
N ALA A 86 2.11 3.68 2.89
CA ALA A 86 2.28 3.64 4.33
C ALA A 86 0.95 3.79 5.08
N PHE A 87 0.10 4.70 4.64
CA PHE A 87 -1.22 4.90 5.24
C PHE A 87 -2.20 3.79 4.86
N THR A 88 -2.22 3.37 3.61
CA THR A 88 -3.15 2.33 3.12
C THR A 88 -2.84 0.96 3.71
N ALA A 89 -1.57 0.66 3.96
CA ALA A 89 -1.18 -0.59 4.62
C ALA A 89 -1.74 -0.73 6.04
N SER A 90 -2.09 0.37 6.71
CA SER A 90 -2.74 0.36 8.02
C SER A 90 -4.26 0.20 7.95
N CYS A 91 -4.85 0.17 6.74
CA CYS A 91 -6.30 0.15 6.51
C CYS A 91 -6.79 -1.26 6.13
N ALA A 92 -6.93 -2.15 7.10
CA ALA A 92 -7.39 -3.53 6.91
C ALA A 92 -8.93 -3.62 6.97
N PHE A 93 -9.63 -3.07 5.97
CA PHE A 93 -11.09 -3.04 5.97
C PHE A 93 -11.75 -4.25 5.32
N LEU A 94 -11.06 -4.96 4.42
CA LEU A 94 -11.67 -6.00 3.58
C LEU A 94 -11.99 -7.28 4.36
N LEU A 95 -11.07 -7.76 5.18
CA LEU A 95 -11.24 -8.99 5.95
C LEU A 95 -10.74 -8.80 7.39
N PRO A 96 -11.28 -9.54 8.36
CA PRO A 96 -10.85 -9.47 9.77
C PRO A 96 -9.54 -10.22 9.99
N LEU A 97 -8.52 -9.91 9.19
CA LEU A 97 -7.19 -10.54 9.27
C LEU A 97 -6.22 -9.77 10.16
N ASP A 98 -6.51 -8.50 10.42
CA ASP A 98 -5.71 -7.69 11.33
C ASP A 98 -6.16 -7.91 12.79
N ALA A 99 -5.31 -7.56 13.74
CA ALA A 99 -5.48 -7.87 15.18
C ALA A 99 -6.81 -7.36 15.75
N VAL A 100 -7.21 -6.14 15.40
CA VAL A 100 -8.44 -5.52 15.97
C VAL A 100 -9.72 -6.16 15.41
N PRO A 101 -9.93 -6.28 14.11
CA PRO A 101 -11.09 -7.00 13.56
C PRO A 101 -11.12 -8.48 13.95
N LEU A 102 -9.95 -9.11 14.09
CA LEU A 102 -9.85 -10.52 14.45
C LEU A 102 -10.38 -10.80 15.87
N ILE A 103 -10.16 -9.90 16.83
CA ILE A 103 -10.67 -10.04 18.21
C ILE A 103 -12.21 -10.02 18.21
N THR A 104 -12.82 -9.13 17.45
CA THR A 104 -14.28 -9.03 17.36
C THR A 104 -14.89 -10.20 16.59
N TYR A 105 -14.21 -10.66 15.53
CA TYR A 105 -14.57 -11.87 14.82
C TYR A 105 -14.53 -13.13 15.72
N ALA A 106 -13.47 -13.29 16.52
CA ALA A 106 -13.33 -14.41 17.45
C ALA A 106 -14.43 -14.47 18.52
N LYS A 107 -15.08 -13.35 18.79
CA LYS A 107 -16.26 -13.26 19.67
C LYS A 107 -17.57 -13.71 19.01
N GLY A 108 -17.56 -14.00 17.71
CA GLY A 108 -18.72 -14.48 16.98
C GLY A 108 -19.77 -13.41 16.63
N TYR A 109 -19.42 -12.13 16.70
CA TYR A 109 -20.36 -11.03 16.42
C TYR A 109 -20.78 -10.92 14.96
N TYR A 110 -19.94 -11.39 14.03
CA TYR A 110 -20.20 -11.36 12.58
C TYR A 110 -19.46 -12.49 11.86
N ARG A 111 -19.90 -12.79 10.63
CA ARG A 111 -19.22 -13.74 9.76
C ARG A 111 -18.14 -13.02 8.93
N MET A 112 -17.11 -13.75 8.51
CA MET A 112 -16.02 -13.20 7.70
C MET A 112 -16.53 -12.46 6.44
N TRP A 113 -17.57 -12.99 5.79
CA TRP A 113 -18.17 -12.41 4.59
C TRP A 113 -19.02 -11.16 4.85
N ASP A 114 -19.50 -10.98 6.08
CA ASP A 114 -20.29 -9.79 6.44
C ASP A 114 -19.44 -8.52 6.45
N MET A 115 -18.14 -8.67 6.70
CA MET A 115 -17.19 -7.55 6.67
C MET A 115 -16.78 -7.17 5.23
N LEU A 116 -16.87 -8.09 4.27
CA LEU A 116 -16.41 -7.86 2.91
C LEU A 116 -17.18 -6.74 2.21
N LYS A 117 -18.50 -6.68 2.35
CA LYS A 117 -19.36 -5.66 1.71
C LYS A 117 -19.01 -4.24 2.17
N PRO A 118 -19.07 -3.93 3.48
CA PRO A 118 -18.65 -2.61 3.96
C PRO A 118 -17.17 -2.37 3.74
N GLY A 119 -16.32 -3.40 3.81
CA GLY A 119 -14.88 -3.30 3.60
C GLY A 119 -14.51 -2.85 2.19
N ILE A 120 -15.18 -3.36 1.17
CA ILE A 120 -14.98 -2.92 -0.22
C ILE A 120 -15.33 -1.43 -0.37
N ILE A 121 -16.49 -1.01 0.14
CA ILE A 121 -16.93 0.39 0.05
C ILE A 121 -15.94 1.32 0.75
N LEU A 122 -15.51 0.95 1.97
CA LEU A 122 -14.53 1.72 2.74
C LEU A 122 -13.16 1.77 2.06
N SER A 123 -12.70 0.66 1.47
CA SER A 123 -11.43 0.63 0.74
C SER A 123 -11.46 1.53 -0.50
N PHE A 124 -12.53 1.51 -1.27
CA PHE A 124 -12.70 2.43 -2.41
C PHE A 124 -12.76 3.90 -1.97
N ALA A 125 -13.54 4.20 -0.94
CA ALA A 125 -13.60 5.55 -0.37
C ALA A 125 -12.22 6.01 0.11
N TRP A 126 -11.47 5.13 0.78
CA TRP A 126 -10.11 5.40 1.25
C TRP A 126 -9.15 5.69 0.10
N ILE A 127 -9.16 4.88 -0.96
CA ILE A 127 -8.31 5.08 -2.14
C ILE A 127 -8.59 6.44 -2.78
N ILE A 128 -9.86 6.83 -2.92
CA ILE A 128 -10.25 8.12 -3.48
C ILE A 128 -9.74 9.26 -2.57
N ILE A 129 -10.00 9.17 -1.27
CA ILE A 129 -9.57 10.19 -0.29
C ILE A 129 -8.05 10.34 -0.33
N MET A 130 -7.29 9.26 -0.28
CA MET A 130 -5.82 9.29 -0.32
C MET A 130 -5.30 9.89 -1.63
N THR A 131 -5.89 9.51 -2.76
CA THR A 131 -5.49 10.03 -4.06
C THR A 131 -5.72 11.54 -4.17
N VAL A 132 -6.91 12.02 -3.77
CA VAL A 132 -7.25 13.45 -3.78
C VAL A 132 -6.37 14.23 -2.81
N LEU A 133 -6.17 13.70 -1.61
CA LEU A 133 -5.37 14.31 -0.57
C LEU A 133 -3.91 14.47 -1.01
N MET A 134 -3.33 13.44 -1.62
CA MET A 134 -1.94 13.50 -2.11
C MET A 134 -1.77 14.52 -3.24
N ILE A 135 -2.69 14.58 -4.19
CA ILE A 135 -2.63 15.57 -5.28
C ILE A 135 -2.80 16.99 -4.73
N TRP A 136 -3.59 17.16 -3.67
CA TRP A 136 -3.80 18.47 -3.07
C TRP A 136 -2.64 18.93 -2.19
N ILE A 137 -1.97 17.99 -1.49
CA ILE A 137 -0.85 18.27 -0.57
C ILE A 137 0.48 18.40 -1.32
N ALA A 138 0.74 17.52 -2.31
CA ALA A 138 2.03 17.46 -2.99
C ALA A 138 2.56 18.83 -3.49
N PRO A 139 1.76 19.67 -4.16
CA PRO A 139 2.24 20.99 -4.60
C PRO A 139 2.41 22.01 -3.46
N ARG A 140 1.77 21.80 -2.30
CA ARG A 140 1.86 22.72 -1.16
C ARG A 140 3.06 22.46 -0.26
N VAL A 141 3.57 21.25 -0.25
CA VAL A 141 4.73 20.83 0.56
C VAL A 141 6.02 20.84 -0.27
N GLN A 142 5.96 21.35 -1.52
CA GLN A 142 7.10 21.40 -2.44
C GLN A 142 7.76 20.02 -2.64
N LEU A 143 6.94 18.98 -2.77
CA LEU A 143 7.37 17.61 -3.05
C LEU A 143 7.56 17.37 -4.58
N TYR A 144 7.90 18.43 -5.33
CA TYR A 144 8.26 18.38 -6.76
C TYR A 144 9.66 18.92 -6.95
#